data_b5cb6d401abaa3eaa8ee2b9ff5805fe5
#
_entry.id   b5cb6d401abaa3eaa8ee2b9ff5805fe5
#
_cell.length_a   1.000
_cell.length_b   1.000
_cell.length_c   1.000
_cell.angle_alpha   90.00
_cell.angle_beta   90.00
_cell.angle_gamma   90.00
#
_symmetry.space_group_name_H-M   'P 1'
#
loop_
_entity.id
_entity.type
_entity.pdbx_description
1 polymer ?
#
loop_
_entity_poly.entity_id
_entity_poly.type
_entity_poly.pdbx_seq_one_letter_code
_entity_poly.pdbx_strand_id
1 'polypeptide(L)'
;MQSRIALVDRATPAEQIRILAYIFEIDQTGGLLLRHLVEAARRGVPVRLLIDGIGPEPHYPFEDELIVALHEVAPGIELRIFHPRSDLVEISHRMHDKLFLVGDTAVIGSTSIWDASFRNWLSERDLMVSGDAGEEASSLHAMYQHFALFWNSPEVVRPEPEKFLKVASPYRDSQGYATLDPARIHYWREWLLAPLDAEAHATDPAAADTPPASDPLDDPAAAPAPGASFDPAWMPIACERLHYVHDWPDKRSPGTLQDMLQAFDTAQHEIVIINPYLILVPELREALERKQREGVHVILVSASLASITQEFPAVGRAYADDLPGLVNAGIEVREYSDRDNRMMHAKLVLIDGHRYYLGSFNFDSLSARLNTENGLWIDIPKDGLDPLQDSVAYFLRNSSSVSDANGRLLADPDARCRAAGCGGAWRWVTMLIRRFL
;
A
#
# COMPACT_ATOMS: atom_id res chain seq x y z
N MET A 1 8.24 9.66 2.54
CA MET A 1 7.37 10.82 2.81
C MET A 1 7.96 12.13 2.36
N GLN A 2 9.19 12.47 2.70
CA GLN A 2 9.82 13.76 2.35
C GLN A 2 9.71 14.13 0.87
N SER A 3 9.88 13.18 -0.04
CA SER A 3 9.74 13.42 -1.48
C SER A 3 8.31 13.80 -1.90
N ARG A 4 7.30 13.16 -1.29
CA ARG A 4 5.90 13.53 -1.53
C ARG A 4 5.61 14.93 -1.00
N ILE A 5 6.11 15.26 0.18
CA ILE A 5 6.02 16.60 0.78
C ILE A 5 6.70 17.62 -0.13
N ALA A 6 7.93 17.36 -0.60
CA ALA A 6 8.64 18.26 -1.49
C ALA A 6 7.89 18.49 -2.82
N LEU A 7 7.21 17.48 -3.35
CA LEU A 7 6.33 17.63 -4.52
C LEU A 7 5.15 18.56 -4.22
N VAL A 8 4.49 18.38 -3.07
CA VAL A 8 3.36 19.22 -2.63
C VAL A 8 3.77 20.66 -2.41
N ASP A 9 4.92 20.88 -1.75
CA ASP A 9 5.39 22.22 -1.39
C ASP A 9 5.77 23.07 -2.62
N ARG A 10 6.32 22.42 -3.66
CA ARG A 10 6.68 23.11 -4.90
C ARG A 10 5.53 23.24 -5.91
N ALA A 11 4.40 22.55 -5.67
CA ALA A 11 3.26 22.61 -6.57
C ALA A 11 2.70 24.04 -6.71
N THR A 12 2.35 24.40 -7.94
CA THR A 12 1.82 25.71 -8.31
C THR A 12 0.31 25.63 -8.58
N PRO A 13 -0.43 26.76 -8.58
CA PRO A 13 -1.85 26.75 -8.92
C PRO A 13 -2.21 26.23 -10.32
N ALA A 14 -1.25 26.19 -11.23
CA ALA A 14 -1.42 25.60 -12.57
C ALA A 14 -1.38 24.07 -12.56
N GLU A 15 -0.83 23.49 -11.51
CA GLU A 15 -0.74 22.05 -11.30
C GLU A 15 -1.87 21.58 -10.39
N GLN A 16 -2.20 20.30 -10.50
CA GLN A 16 -3.14 19.65 -9.58
C GLN A 16 -2.42 18.55 -8.82
N ILE A 17 -2.75 18.43 -7.54
CA ILE A 17 -2.36 17.29 -6.72
C ILE A 17 -3.50 16.28 -6.76
N ARG A 18 -3.20 15.02 -7.12
CA ARG A 18 -4.17 13.93 -7.17
C ARG A 18 -3.61 12.71 -6.46
N ILE A 19 -4.37 12.17 -5.53
CA ILE A 19 -3.92 11.06 -4.68
C ILE A 19 -4.99 9.96 -4.69
N LEU A 20 -4.58 8.73 -5.05
CA LEU A 20 -5.30 7.50 -4.70
C LEU A 20 -4.55 6.84 -3.54
N ALA A 21 -5.23 6.61 -2.43
CA ALA A 21 -4.62 6.00 -1.25
C ALA A 21 -5.52 4.90 -0.68
N TYR A 22 -5.00 3.69 -0.59
CA TYR A 22 -5.64 2.60 0.14
C TYR A 22 -5.72 2.93 1.63
N ILE A 23 -4.59 3.26 2.23
CA ILE A 23 -4.50 3.73 3.62
C ILE A 23 -3.98 5.16 3.60
N PHE A 24 -4.71 6.05 4.27
CA PHE A 24 -4.28 7.40 4.61
C PHE A 24 -4.72 7.67 6.04
N GLU A 25 -3.84 7.42 7.01
CA GLU A 25 -4.14 7.64 8.42
C GLU A 25 -3.77 9.05 8.88
N ILE A 26 -4.47 9.55 9.90
CA ILE A 26 -4.18 10.85 10.53
C ILE A 26 -3.25 10.63 11.74
N ASP A 27 -2.21 9.85 11.50
CA ASP A 27 -1.07 9.67 12.39
C ASP A 27 0.01 10.76 12.14
N GLN A 28 1.21 10.59 12.68
CA GLN A 28 2.27 11.58 12.50
C GLN A 28 2.66 11.77 11.03
N THR A 29 2.70 10.68 10.25
CA THR A 29 3.09 10.72 8.84
C THR A 29 2.00 11.29 7.95
N GLY A 30 0.79 10.74 8.01
CA GLY A 30 -0.32 11.18 7.17
C GLY A 30 -0.85 12.54 7.61
N GLY A 31 -0.87 12.81 8.91
CA GLY A 31 -1.23 14.13 9.44
C GLY A 31 -0.26 15.23 8.97
N LEU A 32 1.05 14.96 8.95
CA LEU A 32 2.02 15.89 8.39
C LEU A 32 1.75 16.16 6.91
N LEU A 33 1.54 15.10 6.11
CA LEU A 33 1.21 15.27 4.69
C LEU A 33 -0.09 16.07 4.51
N LEU A 34 -1.14 15.79 5.30
CA LEU A 34 -2.41 16.51 5.20
C LEU A 34 -2.22 18.02 5.44
N ARG A 35 -1.40 18.41 6.41
CA ARG A 35 -1.11 19.84 6.68
C ARG A 35 -0.36 20.50 5.51
N HIS A 36 0.59 19.81 4.86
CA HIS A 36 1.22 20.31 3.63
C HIS A 36 0.21 20.44 2.48
N LEU A 37 -0.73 19.49 2.34
CA LEU A 37 -1.83 19.59 1.36
C LEU A 37 -2.74 20.78 1.65
N VAL A 38 -3.05 21.06 2.91
CA VAL A 38 -3.80 22.26 3.35
C VAL A 38 -3.06 23.53 2.92
N GLU A 39 -1.78 23.64 3.20
CA GLU A 39 -0.98 24.80 2.79
C GLU A 39 -0.91 24.94 1.26
N ALA A 40 -0.78 23.84 0.53
CA ALA A 40 -0.82 23.88 -0.95
C ALA A 40 -2.19 24.39 -1.44
N ALA A 41 -3.30 23.88 -0.90
CA ALA A 41 -4.64 24.34 -1.25
C ALA A 41 -4.85 25.83 -0.92
N ARG A 42 -4.32 26.31 0.18
CA ARG A 42 -4.35 27.75 0.56
C ARG A 42 -3.52 28.63 -0.37
N ARG A 43 -2.47 28.07 -1.00
CA ARG A 43 -1.73 28.73 -2.10
C ARG A 43 -2.49 28.71 -3.42
N GLY A 44 -3.67 28.07 -3.48
CA GLY A 44 -4.50 27.95 -4.68
C GLY A 44 -4.24 26.71 -5.53
N VAL A 45 -3.46 25.74 -5.03
CA VAL A 45 -3.23 24.45 -5.72
C VAL A 45 -4.46 23.58 -5.54
N PRO A 46 -5.14 23.11 -6.60
CA PRO A 46 -6.27 22.19 -6.47
C PRO A 46 -5.77 20.82 -5.98
N VAL A 47 -6.42 20.28 -4.94
CA VAL A 47 -6.08 18.96 -4.38
C VAL A 47 -7.29 18.03 -4.49
N ARG A 48 -7.10 16.85 -5.07
CA ARG A 48 -8.09 15.77 -5.13
C ARG A 48 -7.57 14.56 -4.40
N LEU A 49 -8.21 14.23 -3.30
CA LEU A 49 -7.86 13.10 -2.44
C LEU A 49 -8.97 12.06 -2.53
N LEU A 50 -8.64 10.88 -3.05
CA LEU A 50 -9.51 9.72 -3.04
C LEU A 50 -8.88 8.64 -2.16
N ILE A 51 -9.57 8.29 -1.09
CA ILE A 51 -9.17 7.26 -0.14
C ILE A 51 -10.12 6.08 -0.20
N ASP A 52 -9.62 4.90 0.18
CA ASP A 52 -10.47 3.73 0.37
C ASP A 52 -11.29 3.89 1.66
N GLY A 53 -12.55 3.42 1.66
CA GLY A 53 -13.48 3.59 2.77
C GLY A 53 -13.24 2.64 3.94
N ILE A 54 -12.36 1.65 3.80
CA ILE A 54 -11.93 0.76 4.87
C ILE A 54 -10.41 0.75 4.88
N GLY A 55 -9.83 1.48 5.80
CA GLY A 55 -8.47 1.29 6.24
C GLY A 55 -8.37 0.09 7.20
N PRO A 56 -7.22 -0.11 7.86
CA PRO A 56 -7.05 -1.18 8.85
C PRO A 56 -8.02 -1.07 10.05
N GLU A 57 -8.63 0.06 10.26
CA GLU A 57 -9.65 0.30 11.27
C GLU A 57 -11.04 0.36 10.62
N PRO A 58 -12.11 -0.16 11.29
CA PRO A 58 -13.49 -0.07 10.78
C PRO A 58 -14.03 1.37 10.77
N HIS A 59 -13.25 2.33 11.21
CA HIS A 59 -13.55 3.75 11.21
C HIS A 59 -12.83 4.44 10.06
N TYR A 60 -13.50 5.46 9.50
CA TYR A 60 -12.87 6.34 8.53
C TYR A 60 -11.58 6.92 9.10
N PRO A 61 -10.47 6.95 8.34
CA PRO A 61 -9.27 7.66 8.79
C PRO A 61 -9.54 9.16 8.98
N PHE A 62 -10.63 9.66 8.39
CA PHE A 62 -11.10 11.04 8.51
C PHE A 62 -12.44 11.06 9.25
N GLU A 63 -12.42 11.47 10.52
CA GLU A 63 -13.66 11.67 11.24
C GLU A 63 -14.47 12.85 10.68
N ASP A 64 -15.78 12.85 10.91
CA ASP A 64 -16.70 13.84 10.34
C ASP A 64 -16.33 15.28 10.71
N GLU A 65 -15.88 15.52 11.93
CA GLU A 65 -15.43 16.83 12.42
C GLU A 65 -14.16 17.31 11.71
N LEU A 66 -13.22 16.41 11.40
CA LEU A 66 -12.04 16.72 10.61
C LEU A 66 -12.43 17.10 9.18
N ILE A 67 -13.38 16.38 8.57
CA ILE A 67 -13.86 16.66 7.21
C ILE A 67 -14.49 18.06 7.14
N VAL A 68 -15.29 18.44 8.15
CA VAL A 68 -15.88 19.79 8.24
C VAL A 68 -14.79 20.84 8.39
N ALA A 69 -13.88 20.65 9.33
CA ALA A 69 -12.76 21.57 9.55
C ALA A 69 -11.90 21.74 8.28
N LEU A 70 -11.59 20.63 7.59
CA LEU A 70 -10.82 20.64 6.34
C LEU A 70 -11.51 21.46 5.26
N HIS A 71 -12.82 21.29 5.11
CA HIS A 71 -13.60 22.05 4.12
C HIS A 71 -13.63 23.55 4.44
N GLU A 72 -13.67 23.92 5.72
CA GLU A 72 -13.64 25.32 6.15
C GLU A 72 -12.28 25.99 5.91
N VAL A 73 -11.16 25.31 6.24
CA VAL A 73 -9.82 25.91 6.18
C VAL A 73 -9.14 25.77 4.82
N ALA A 74 -9.53 24.77 4.02
CA ALA A 74 -8.92 24.45 2.73
C ALA A 74 -9.97 23.96 1.72
N PRO A 75 -10.93 24.80 1.27
CA PRO A 75 -12.00 24.41 0.35
C PRO A 75 -11.49 23.96 -1.03
N GLY A 76 -10.20 24.19 -1.34
CA GLY A 76 -9.53 23.67 -2.53
C GLY A 76 -9.17 22.18 -2.45
N ILE A 77 -9.39 21.53 -1.29
CA ILE A 77 -9.23 20.08 -1.14
C ILE A 77 -10.59 19.41 -1.36
N GLU A 78 -10.69 18.62 -2.42
CA GLU A 78 -11.82 17.74 -2.66
C GLU A 78 -11.49 16.34 -2.16
N LEU A 79 -12.16 15.90 -1.09
CA LEU A 79 -12.07 14.53 -0.56
C LEU A 79 -13.21 13.69 -1.14
N ARG A 80 -12.87 12.49 -1.58
CA ARG A 80 -13.82 11.43 -1.94
C ARG A 80 -13.41 10.10 -1.32
N ILE A 81 -14.37 9.19 -1.18
CA ILE A 81 -14.18 7.89 -0.54
C ILE A 81 -14.70 6.80 -1.48
N PHE A 82 -13.86 5.81 -1.73
CA PHE A 82 -14.22 4.62 -2.47
C PHE A 82 -14.85 3.60 -1.53
N HIS A 83 -16.03 3.07 -1.85
CA HIS A 83 -16.80 2.11 -1.04
C HIS A 83 -16.85 2.49 0.45
N PRO A 84 -17.49 3.62 0.81
CA PRO A 84 -17.47 4.15 2.19
C PRO A 84 -18.22 3.28 3.19
N ARG A 85 -19.02 2.35 2.74
CA ARG A 85 -19.73 1.39 3.59
C ARG A 85 -19.99 0.11 2.87
N SER A 86 -19.86 -0.88 3.64
CA SER A 86 -19.82 -2.27 3.32
C SER A 86 -21.13 -2.95 3.63
N ASP A 87 -21.81 -3.35 2.59
CA ASP A 87 -22.38 -4.69 2.63
C ASP A 87 -21.22 -5.72 2.52
N LEU A 88 -21.52 -7.00 2.70
CA LEU A 88 -20.49 -8.05 2.68
C LEU A 88 -19.73 -8.15 1.35
N VAL A 89 -20.25 -7.58 0.26
CA VAL A 89 -19.63 -7.59 -1.06
C VAL A 89 -18.62 -6.44 -1.17
N GLU A 90 -18.99 -5.25 -0.71
CA GLU A 90 -18.12 -4.08 -0.72
C GLU A 90 -16.93 -4.20 0.23
N ILE A 91 -17.05 -4.96 1.35
CA ILE A 91 -15.92 -5.22 2.26
C ILE A 91 -14.74 -5.89 1.55
N SER A 92 -15.02 -6.73 0.56
CA SER A 92 -13.98 -7.51 -0.13
C SER A 92 -13.45 -6.81 -1.38
N HIS A 93 -14.13 -5.77 -1.90
CA HIS A 93 -13.72 -5.04 -3.09
C HIS A 93 -13.13 -3.68 -2.68
N ARG A 94 -11.81 -3.62 -2.56
CA ARG A 94 -11.09 -2.44 -2.07
C ARG A 94 -10.23 -1.80 -3.15
N MET A 95 -10.07 -0.49 -3.06
CA MET A 95 -9.10 0.26 -3.87
C MET A 95 -7.72 0.13 -3.22
N HIS A 96 -6.98 -0.91 -3.61
CA HIS A 96 -5.62 -1.12 -3.09
C HIS A 96 -4.55 -0.34 -3.86
N ASP A 97 -4.98 0.55 -4.73
CA ASP A 97 -4.14 1.43 -5.53
C ASP A 97 -3.38 2.44 -4.68
N LYS A 98 -2.16 2.75 -5.10
CA LYS A 98 -1.29 3.74 -4.48
C LYS A 98 -0.69 4.63 -5.56
N LEU A 99 -1.24 5.84 -5.72
CA LEU A 99 -0.84 6.75 -6.77
C LEU A 99 -0.84 8.19 -6.26
N PHE A 100 0.26 8.89 -6.47
CA PHE A 100 0.46 10.27 -6.05
C PHE A 100 0.94 11.10 -7.23
N LEU A 101 0.11 12.01 -7.73
CA LEU A 101 0.34 12.79 -8.94
C LEU A 101 0.43 14.28 -8.62
N VAL A 102 1.48 14.93 -9.11
CA VAL A 102 1.66 16.39 -9.02
C VAL A 102 2.28 16.88 -10.32
N GLY A 103 1.56 17.69 -11.10
CA GLY A 103 2.03 18.17 -12.39
C GLY A 103 2.53 17.02 -13.28
N ASP A 104 3.76 17.12 -13.77
CA ASP A 104 4.38 16.09 -14.61
C ASP A 104 5.16 15.02 -13.82
N THR A 105 4.75 14.76 -12.58
CA THR A 105 5.42 13.80 -11.72
C THR A 105 4.42 12.90 -11.00
N ALA A 106 4.71 11.60 -10.98
CA ALA A 106 3.99 10.58 -10.24
C ALA A 106 4.90 9.86 -9.23
N VAL A 107 4.35 9.48 -8.07
CA VAL A 107 4.96 8.49 -7.18
C VAL A 107 4.02 7.30 -7.11
N ILE A 108 4.57 6.11 -7.37
CA ILE A 108 3.84 4.84 -7.42
C ILE A 108 4.66 3.75 -6.74
N GLY A 109 3.99 2.78 -6.13
CA GLY A 109 4.66 1.64 -5.51
C GLY A 109 3.81 0.92 -4.48
N SER A 110 4.45 0.42 -3.44
CA SER A 110 3.79 -0.36 -2.39
C SER A 110 3.38 0.47 -1.18
N THR A 111 3.88 1.70 -1.04
CA THR A 111 3.84 2.50 0.18
C THR A 111 2.51 3.20 0.40
N SER A 112 1.83 2.90 1.50
CA SER A 112 0.64 3.62 1.97
C SER A 112 1.02 4.86 2.80
N ILE A 113 0.04 5.72 3.11
CA ILE A 113 0.26 6.98 3.83
C ILE A 113 -0.09 6.78 5.32
N TRP A 114 0.86 6.25 6.07
CA TRP A 114 0.75 5.99 7.51
C TRP A 114 2.13 5.75 8.14
N ASP A 115 2.21 5.81 9.46
CA ASP A 115 3.47 5.64 10.20
C ASP A 115 4.14 4.29 9.95
N ALA A 116 3.39 3.22 9.83
CA ALA A 116 3.94 1.89 9.61
C ALA A 116 4.80 1.79 8.34
N SER A 117 4.41 2.50 7.25
CA SER A 117 5.18 2.55 6.01
C SER A 117 6.46 3.39 6.11
N PHE A 118 6.49 4.43 6.97
CA PHE A 118 7.57 5.42 6.98
C PHE A 118 8.42 5.42 8.25
N ARG A 119 7.96 4.81 9.35
CA ARG A 119 8.60 4.81 10.65
C ARG A 119 9.16 3.47 11.10
N ASN A 120 9.63 2.64 10.17
CA ASN A 120 10.42 1.44 10.42
C ASN A 120 9.68 0.11 10.64
N TRP A 121 8.38 0.03 10.36
CA TRP A 121 7.70 -1.27 10.47
C TRP A 121 7.63 -2.05 9.15
N LEU A 122 7.44 -1.36 8.01
CA LEU A 122 7.37 -1.99 6.69
C LEU A 122 8.60 -1.66 5.83
N SER A 123 9.08 -2.65 5.08
CA SER A 123 10.10 -2.47 4.04
C SER A 123 9.42 -2.47 2.68
N GLU A 124 9.20 -1.27 2.15
CA GLU A 124 8.45 -1.00 0.92
C GLU A 124 9.32 -0.36 -0.16
N ARG A 125 8.82 -0.27 -1.37
CA ARG A 125 9.51 0.36 -2.51
C ARG A 125 8.54 1.19 -3.33
N ASP A 126 8.99 2.39 -3.68
CA ASP A 126 8.29 3.31 -4.57
C ASP A 126 9.22 3.78 -5.68
N LEU A 127 8.59 4.21 -6.79
CA LEU A 127 9.24 4.86 -7.91
C LEU A 127 8.66 6.25 -8.11
N MET A 128 9.52 7.18 -8.52
CA MET A 128 9.09 8.47 -9.06
C MET A 128 9.23 8.42 -10.58
N VAL A 129 8.14 8.77 -11.26
CA VAL A 129 8.08 8.89 -12.70
C VAL A 129 7.87 10.35 -13.04
N SER A 130 8.72 10.91 -13.90
CA SER A 130 8.53 12.25 -14.44
C SER A 130 8.50 12.21 -15.96
N GLY A 131 7.66 13.03 -16.58
CA GLY A 131 7.48 13.05 -18.02
C GLY A 131 6.41 14.04 -18.45
N ASP A 132 6.03 14.00 -19.72
CA ASP A 132 4.93 14.82 -20.23
C ASP A 132 3.59 14.12 -20.03
N ALA A 133 2.77 14.64 -19.12
CA ALA A 133 1.42 14.14 -18.86
C ALA A 133 0.46 14.38 -20.05
N GLY A 134 0.78 15.30 -20.95
CA GLY A 134 0.02 15.58 -22.16
C GLY A 134 0.28 14.60 -23.30
N GLU A 135 1.36 13.83 -23.25
CA GLU A 135 1.67 12.82 -24.26
C GLU A 135 0.78 11.58 -24.07
N GLU A 136 -0.20 11.36 -24.96
CA GLU A 136 -1.21 10.31 -24.86
C GLU A 136 -0.65 8.88 -24.73
N ALA A 137 0.54 8.64 -25.28
CA ALA A 137 1.22 7.35 -25.22
C ALA A 137 2.04 7.15 -23.93
N SER A 138 2.15 8.18 -23.09
CA SER A 138 2.99 8.09 -21.89
C SER A 138 2.32 7.33 -20.75
N SER A 139 3.13 6.64 -19.94
CA SER A 139 2.65 5.99 -18.71
C SER A 139 2.10 7.01 -17.72
N LEU A 140 2.62 8.22 -17.71
CA LEU A 140 2.12 9.30 -16.84
C LEU A 140 0.71 9.73 -17.27
N HIS A 141 0.45 9.86 -18.57
CA HIS A 141 -0.91 10.10 -19.09
C HIS A 141 -1.88 8.99 -18.65
N ALA A 142 -1.47 7.73 -18.78
CA ALA A 142 -2.27 6.59 -18.33
C ALA A 142 -2.59 6.63 -16.83
N MET A 143 -1.65 7.08 -15.99
CA MET A 143 -1.87 7.29 -14.55
C MET A 143 -2.91 8.39 -14.29
N TYR A 144 -2.90 9.48 -15.04
CA TYR A 144 -3.91 10.53 -14.94
C TYR A 144 -5.29 10.06 -15.40
N GLN A 145 -5.36 9.26 -16.46
CA GLN A 145 -6.62 8.63 -16.91
C GLN A 145 -7.15 7.65 -15.85
N HIS A 146 -6.27 6.85 -15.26
CA HIS A 146 -6.63 5.93 -14.18
C HIS A 146 -7.23 6.68 -12.97
N PHE A 147 -6.57 7.75 -12.51
CA PHE A 147 -7.14 8.60 -11.47
C PHE A 147 -8.53 9.11 -11.86
N ALA A 148 -8.72 9.58 -13.10
CA ALA A 148 -9.99 10.11 -13.56
C ALA A 148 -11.10 9.04 -13.61
N LEU A 149 -10.77 7.80 -13.98
CA LEU A 149 -11.67 6.65 -13.93
C LEU A 149 -12.22 6.42 -12.52
N PHE A 150 -11.32 6.37 -11.52
CA PHE A 150 -11.73 6.21 -10.13
C PHE A 150 -12.51 7.41 -9.61
N TRP A 151 -11.99 8.62 -9.85
CA TRP A 151 -12.64 9.86 -9.38
C TRP A 151 -14.07 10.01 -9.85
N ASN A 152 -14.40 9.53 -11.05
CA ASN A 152 -15.73 9.62 -11.65
C ASN A 152 -16.54 8.32 -11.54
N SER A 153 -16.02 7.33 -10.83
CA SER A 153 -16.73 6.06 -10.63
C SER A 153 -17.99 6.24 -9.78
N PRO A 154 -19.07 5.49 -10.06
CA PRO A 154 -20.24 5.43 -9.18
C PRO A 154 -19.95 4.81 -7.82
N GLU A 155 -18.84 4.07 -7.69
CA GLU A 155 -18.36 3.45 -6.43
C GLU A 155 -17.79 4.50 -5.45
N VAL A 156 -17.65 5.75 -5.89
CA VAL A 156 -17.01 6.83 -5.14
C VAL A 156 -18.04 7.80 -4.62
N VAL A 157 -17.96 8.12 -3.34
CA VAL A 157 -18.88 9.02 -2.66
C VAL A 157 -18.14 10.25 -2.14
N ARG A 158 -18.74 11.41 -2.27
CA ARG A 158 -18.32 12.60 -1.54
C ARG A 158 -18.82 12.50 -0.11
N PRO A 159 -17.97 12.60 0.90
CA PRO A 159 -18.42 12.56 2.30
C PRO A 159 -19.33 13.77 2.57
N GLU A 160 -20.48 13.50 3.19
CA GLU A 160 -21.43 14.49 3.65
C GLU A 160 -21.65 14.24 5.16
N PRO A 161 -20.84 14.84 6.05
CA PRO A 161 -20.87 14.54 7.48
C PRO A 161 -22.27 14.57 8.10
N GLU A 162 -23.09 15.53 7.71
CA GLU A 162 -24.46 15.67 8.21
C GLU A 162 -25.38 14.48 7.88
N LYS A 163 -25.11 13.79 6.76
CA LYS A 163 -25.88 12.59 6.37
C LYS A 163 -25.42 11.33 7.11
N PHE A 164 -24.20 11.33 7.61
CA PHE A 164 -23.61 10.20 8.34
C PHE A 164 -23.79 10.31 9.84
N LEU A 165 -24.32 11.41 10.36
CA LEU A 165 -24.73 11.57 11.76
C LEU A 165 -25.80 10.52 12.12
N LYS A 166 -25.44 9.25 12.05
CA LYS A 166 -26.29 8.19 12.52
C LYS A 166 -26.16 8.08 14.04
N VAL A 167 -27.27 8.50 14.72
CA VAL A 167 -27.72 8.00 16.01
C VAL A 167 -26.71 7.96 17.18
N ALA A 168 -25.41 7.93 16.91
CA ALA A 168 -24.37 7.69 17.92
C ALA A 168 -23.73 8.98 18.50
N SER A 169 -23.90 10.16 17.88
CA SER A 169 -23.33 11.37 18.46
C SER A 169 -24.03 11.72 19.77
N PRO A 170 -23.29 11.97 20.87
CA PRO A 170 -23.87 12.45 22.12
C PRO A 170 -24.31 13.91 22.04
N TYR A 171 -23.85 14.64 21.02
CA TYR A 171 -24.13 16.07 20.86
C TYR A 171 -25.50 16.28 20.22
N ARG A 172 -26.18 17.36 20.65
CA ARG A 172 -27.49 17.75 20.18
C ARG A 172 -27.54 19.24 19.90
N ASP A 173 -28.24 19.63 18.84
CA ASP A 173 -28.55 21.04 18.59
C ASP A 173 -29.64 21.56 19.55
N SER A 174 -30.02 22.82 19.39
CA SER A 174 -31.07 23.47 20.20
C SER A 174 -32.47 22.84 20.02
N GLN A 175 -32.67 22.02 18.98
CA GLN A 175 -33.90 21.28 18.69
C GLN A 175 -33.81 19.80 19.11
N GLY A 176 -32.67 19.36 19.63
CA GLY A 176 -32.46 17.99 20.10
C GLY A 176 -32.01 17.00 19.02
N TYR A 177 -31.68 17.45 17.80
CA TYR A 177 -31.14 16.60 16.75
C TYR A 177 -29.66 16.33 16.95
N ALA A 178 -29.21 15.13 16.55
CA ALA A 178 -27.80 14.79 16.62
C ALA A 178 -26.96 15.75 15.77
N THR A 179 -25.86 16.24 16.31
CA THR A 179 -24.94 17.18 15.65
C THR A 179 -23.49 16.75 15.90
N LEU A 180 -22.57 17.31 15.12
CA LEU A 180 -21.14 17.17 15.33
C LEU A 180 -20.69 17.91 16.58
N ASP A 181 -19.54 17.53 17.13
CA ASP A 181 -18.92 18.22 18.25
C ASP A 181 -18.26 19.53 17.79
N PRO A 182 -18.79 20.73 18.18
CA PRO A 182 -18.17 21.99 17.80
C PRO A 182 -16.76 22.16 18.37
N ALA A 183 -16.47 21.60 19.55
CA ALA A 183 -15.14 21.68 20.14
C ALA A 183 -14.13 20.81 19.34
N ARG A 184 -14.58 19.66 18.85
CA ARG A 184 -13.77 18.78 17.98
C ARG A 184 -13.49 19.42 16.62
N ILE A 185 -14.49 20.07 15.99
CA ILE A 185 -14.30 20.85 14.76
C ILE A 185 -13.29 21.98 15.00
N HIS A 186 -13.41 22.71 16.12
CA HIS A 186 -12.47 23.77 16.48
C HIS A 186 -11.05 23.24 16.67
N TYR A 187 -10.90 22.12 17.40
CA TYR A 187 -9.61 21.43 17.56
C TYR A 187 -8.95 21.11 16.24
N TRP A 188 -9.67 20.46 15.30
CA TRP A 188 -9.13 20.11 14.00
C TRP A 188 -8.77 21.33 13.16
N ARG A 189 -9.55 22.39 13.24
CA ARG A 189 -9.24 23.65 12.55
C ARG A 189 -7.91 24.23 13.01
N GLU A 190 -7.70 24.34 14.33
CA GLU A 190 -6.45 24.84 14.91
C GLU A 190 -5.28 23.92 14.54
N TRP A 191 -5.51 22.61 14.59
CA TRP A 191 -4.48 21.64 14.23
C TRP A 191 -4.08 21.70 12.76
N LEU A 192 -5.03 21.82 11.84
CA LEU A 192 -4.78 21.96 10.40
C LEU A 192 -4.01 23.25 10.06
N LEU A 193 -4.20 24.31 10.84
CA LEU A 193 -3.59 25.63 10.66
C LEU A 193 -2.30 25.83 11.46
N ALA A 194 -1.95 24.88 12.34
CA ALA A 194 -0.74 25.00 13.13
C ALA A 194 0.51 25.08 12.23
N PRO A 195 1.56 25.83 12.62
CA PRO A 195 2.81 25.88 11.84
C PRO A 195 3.38 24.50 11.56
N LEU A 196 3.93 24.27 10.36
CA LEU A 196 4.42 22.96 9.93
C LEU A 196 5.62 22.46 10.75
N ASP A 197 6.38 23.37 11.34
CA ASP A 197 7.51 23.11 12.23
C ASP A 197 7.10 22.89 13.70
N ALA A 198 5.83 23.14 14.05
CA ALA A 198 5.31 22.77 15.36
C ALA A 198 5.25 21.24 15.43
N GLU A 199 5.90 20.65 16.44
CA GLU A 199 5.74 19.22 16.74
C GLU A 199 4.25 18.93 16.92
N ALA A 200 3.63 18.37 15.89
CA ALA A 200 2.23 18.01 15.91
C ALA A 200 2.09 16.71 16.73
N HIS A 201 2.25 16.82 18.05
CA HIS A 201 1.69 15.81 18.92
C HIS A 201 0.17 15.98 18.84
N ALA A 202 -0.46 15.22 17.95
CA ALA A 202 -1.89 14.98 18.04
C ALA A 202 -2.15 14.14 19.31
N THR A 203 -2.03 14.77 20.48
CA THR A 203 -2.60 14.21 21.69
C THR A 203 -4.09 14.40 21.54
N ASP A 204 -4.78 13.35 21.09
CA ASP A 204 -6.23 13.28 21.07
C ASP A 204 -6.75 13.63 22.47
N PRO A 205 -7.52 14.71 22.66
CA PRO A 205 -8.10 15.02 23.97
C PRO A 205 -9.06 13.91 24.45
N ALA A 206 -9.59 13.05 23.57
CA ALA A 206 -10.38 11.88 23.94
C ALA A 206 -9.50 10.66 24.35
N ALA A 207 -8.22 10.63 23.97
CA ALA A 207 -7.28 9.59 24.36
C ALA A 207 -6.72 9.80 25.78
N ALA A 208 -7.00 10.94 26.42
CA ALA A 208 -6.52 11.24 27.78
C ALA A 208 -7.11 10.33 28.87
N ASP A 209 -8.21 9.63 28.60
CA ASP A 209 -8.87 8.71 29.54
C ASP A 209 -8.56 7.22 29.29
N THR A 210 -7.78 6.87 28.28
CA THR A 210 -7.29 5.50 28.07
C THR A 210 -5.82 5.45 28.50
N PRO A 211 -5.44 4.59 29.46
CA PRO A 211 -4.02 4.40 29.75
C PRO A 211 -3.35 3.86 28.48
N PRO A 212 -2.20 4.41 28.07
CA PRO A 212 -1.49 3.90 26.92
C PRO A 212 -1.23 2.41 27.15
N ALA A 213 -1.73 1.57 26.27
CA ALA A 213 -1.20 0.22 26.15
C ALA A 213 0.28 0.40 25.85
N SER A 214 1.12 0.01 26.78
CA SER A 214 2.57 0.04 26.63
C SER A 214 2.94 -0.96 25.53
N ASP A 215 2.95 -0.48 24.29
CA ASP A 215 3.52 -1.22 23.18
C ASP A 215 5.06 -1.14 23.34
N PRO A 216 5.77 -2.27 23.33
CA PRO A 216 7.24 -2.28 23.43
C PRO A 216 7.96 -1.54 22.28
N LEU A 217 7.21 -0.98 21.32
CA LEU A 217 7.72 -0.24 20.17
C LEU A 217 7.82 1.29 20.41
N ASP A 218 7.37 1.80 21.55
CA ASP A 218 7.48 3.22 21.93
C ASP A 218 8.84 3.56 22.56
N ASP A 219 9.96 3.06 22.04
CA ASP A 219 11.28 3.55 22.43
C ASP A 219 11.63 4.81 21.61
N PRO A 220 11.54 6.01 22.19
CA PRO A 220 11.89 7.26 21.51
C PRO A 220 13.39 7.36 21.15
N ALA A 221 14.22 6.42 21.60
CA ALA A 221 15.63 6.37 21.26
C ALA A 221 15.89 5.80 19.86
N ALA A 222 14.90 5.20 19.19
CA ALA A 222 15.03 4.64 17.84
C ALA A 222 14.63 5.62 16.71
N ALA A 223 14.13 6.82 17.04
CA ALA A 223 13.82 7.84 16.04
C ALA A 223 15.13 8.49 15.55
N PRO A 224 15.36 8.62 14.22
CA PRO A 224 16.46 9.43 13.73
C PRO A 224 16.32 10.85 14.23
N ALA A 225 17.44 11.45 14.67
CA ALA A 225 17.48 12.80 15.22
C ALA A 225 16.74 13.80 14.31
N PRO A 226 15.90 14.69 14.85
CA PRO A 226 15.28 15.73 14.07
C PRO A 226 16.38 16.65 13.49
N GLY A 227 16.42 16.79 12.18
CA GLY A 227 17.36 17.66 11.48
C GLY A 227 18.34 16.98 10.52
N ALA A 228 18.33 15.65 10.36
CA ALA A 228 18.98 15.05 9.21
C ALA A 228 18.17 15.40 7.97
N SER A 229 18.64 16.36 7.18
CA SER A 229 18.12 16.63 5.85
C SER A 229 18.39 15.40 4.98
N PHE A 230 17.44 14.48 4.96
CA PHE A 230 17.43 13.39 4.00
C PHE A 230 16.97 14.00 2.68
N ASP A 231 17.93 14.49 1.91
CA ASP A 231 17.73 14.63 0.46
C ASP A 231 17.80 13.20 -0.09
N PRO A 232 16.67 12.56 -0.42
CA PRO A 232 16.73 11.27 -1.06
C PRO A 232 17.34 11.55 -2.42
N ALA A 233 18.60 11.20 -2.60
CA ALA A 233 19.23 11.22 -3.89
C ALA A 233 18.45 10.25 -4.78
N TRP A 234 17.49 10.77 -5.53
CA TRP A 234 16.80 10.01 -6.56
C TRP A 234 17.84 9.52 -7.55
N MET A 235 18.05 8.23 -7.61
CA MET A 235 18.89 7.68 -8.66
C MET A 235 18.05 7.56 -9.92
N PRO A 236 18.41 8.27 -11.00
CA PRO A 236 17.71 8.15 -12.26
C PRO A 236 17.87 6.71 -12.80
N ILE A 237 16.77 6.15 -13.25
CA ILE A 237 16.75 4.84 -13.89
C ILE A 237 16.57 5.06 -15.38
N ALA A 238 17.56 4.67 -16.17
CA ALA A 238 17.41 4.62 -17.61
C ALA A 238 16.52 3.42 -17.95
N CYS A 239 15.37 3.64 -18.57
CA CYS A 239 14.48 2.58 -19.03
C CYS A 239 14.28 2.65 -20.54
N GLU A 240 14.20 1.49 -21.19
CA GLU A 240 13.83 1.37 -22.62
C GLU A 240 12.33 1.48 -22.80
N ARG A 241 11.59 0.97 -21.81
CA ARG A 241 10.13 0.94 -21.82
C ARG A 241 9.58 1.09 -20.43
N LEU A 242 8.54 1.90 -20.34
CA LEU A 242 7.74 2.06 -19.14
C LEU A 242 6.28 1.75 -19.52
N HIS A 243 5.64 0.83 -18.80
CA HIS A 243 4.26 0.44 -19.06
C HIS A 243 3.47 0.42 -17.75
N TYR A 244 2.49 1.31 -17.66
CA TYR A 244 1.58 1.39 -16.52
C TYR A 244 0.44 0.39 -16.68
N VAL A 245 0.19 -0.37 -15.61
CA VAL A 245 -0.92 -1.33 -15.53
C VAL A 245 -1.80 -0.98 -14.34
N HIS A 246 -3.10 -1.20 -14.51
CA HIS A 246 -4.08 -0.96 -13.45
C HIS A 246 -5.36 -1.77 -13.66
N ASP A 247 -6.10 -1.98 -12.59
CA ASP A 247 -7.45 -2.52 -12.65
C ASP A 247 -8.49 -1.41 -12.79
N TRP A 248 -9.69 -1.77 -13.23
CA TRP A 248 -10.83 -0.87 -13.29
C TRP A 248 -11.57 -0.83 -11.95
N PRO A 249 -12.25 0.28 -11.60
CA PRO A 249 -12.96 0.41 -10.32
C PRO A 249 -13.94 -0.73 -10.03
N ASP A 250 -14.56 -1.29 -11.06
CA ASP A 250 -15.53 -2.39 -10.95
C ASP A 250 -14.88 -3.79 -11.18
N LYS A 251 -13.56 -3.86 -11.30
CA LYS A 251 -12.77 -5.08 -11.51
C LYS A 251 -13.24 -5.94 -12.71
N ARG A 252 -13.93 -5.36 -13.70
CA ARG A 252 -14.41 -6.09 -14.89
C ARG A 252 -13.29 -6.55 -15.81
N SER A 253 -12.16 -5.88 -15.77
CA SER A 253 -10.97 -6.26 -16.54
C SER A 253 -9.97 -6.94 -15.61
N PRO A 254 -9.39 -8.06 -16.02
CA PRO A 254 -8.36 -8.77 -15.24
C PRO A 254 -6.99 -8.07 -15.28
N GLY A 255 -6.94 -6.77 -15.61
CA GLY A 255 -5.80 -5.86 -15.70
C GLY A 255 -4.48 -6.40 -15.18
N THR A 256 -4.14 -6.11 -13.94
CA THR A 256 -2.82 -6.42 -13.36
C THR A 256 -2.51 -7.93 -13.33
N LEU A 257 -3.49 -8.79 -13.01
CA LEU A 257 -3.27 -10.24 -13.03
C LEU A 257 -2.93 -10.75 -14.42
N GLN A 258 -3.66 -10.29 -15.45
CA GLN A 258 -3.43 -10.72 -16.82
C GLN A 258 -2.07 -10.28 -17.35
N ASP A 259 -1.70 -9.02 -17.06
CA ASP A 259 -0.37 -8.50 -17.42
C ASP A 259 0.75 -9.29 -16.74
N MET A 260 0.56 -9.67 -15.47
CA MET A 260 1.49 -10.51 -14.72
C MET A 260 1.68 -11.88 -15.38
N LEU A 261 0.57 -12.55 -15.75
CA LEU A 261 0.62 -13.85 -16.43
C LEU A 261 1.31 -13.76 -17.80
N GLN A 262 0.99 -12.72 -18.59
CA GLN A 262 1.64 -12.46 -19.88
C GLN A 262 3.14 -12.21 -19.72
N ALA A 263 3.54 -11.46 -18.68
CA ALA A 263 4.94 -11.21 -18.40
C ALA A 263 5.68 -12.50 -18.04
N PHE A 264 5.10 -13.39 -17.23
CA PHE A 264 5.69 -14.70 -16.91
C PHE A 264 5.87 -15.56 -18.15
N ASP A 265 4.95 -15.53 -19.12
CA ASP A 265 5.08 -16.28 -20.36
C ASP A 265 6.33 -15.88 -21.16
N THR A 266 6.80 -14.64 -21.03
CA THR A 266 8.01 -14.16 -21.72
C THR A 266 9.33 -14.62 -21.08
N ALA A 267 9.32 -15.07 -19.83
CA ALA A 267 10.52 -15.45 -19.08
C ALA A 267 11.24 -16.64 -19.72
N GLN A 268 12.57 -16.53 -19.85
CA GLN A 268 13.42 -17.56 -20.45
C GLN A 268 14.44 -18.15 -19.48
N HIS A 269 14.85 -17.40 -18.43
CA HIS A 269 15.93 -17.79 -17.54
C HIS A 269 15.52 -17.73 -16.08
N GLU A 270 14.93 -16.63 -15.64
CA GLU A 270 14.66 -16.40 -14.23
C GLU A 270 13.39 -15.57 -13.99
N ILE A 271 12.65 -15.92 -12.92
CA ILE A 271 11.59 -15.11 -12.35
C ILE A 271 11.87 -14.97 -10.85
N VAL A 272 12.08 -13.74 -10.38
CA VAL A 272 12.18 -13.43 -8.94
C VAL A 272 10.95 -12.64 -8.53
N ILE A 273 10.22 -13.14 -7.53
CA ILE A 273 9.05 -12.47 -6.96
C ILE A 273 9.34 -12.15 -5.50
N ILE A 274 9.23 -10.87 -5.14
CA ILE A 274 9.33 -10.36 -3.78
C ILE A 274 7.96 -9.83 -3.40
N ASN A 275 7.29 -10.52 -2.48
CA ASN A 275 5.92 -10.20 -2.14
C ASN A 275 5.59 -10.65 -0.71
N PRO A 276 4.93 -9.83 0.13
CA PRO A 276 4.69 -10.17 1.53
C PRO A 276 3.86 -11.44 1.71
N TYR A 277 2.87 -11.66 0.83
CA TYR A 277 1.91 -12.75 0.92
C TYR A 277 1.96 -13.60 -0.35
N LEU A 278 2.41 -14.85 -0.21
CA LEU A 278 2.49 -15.80 -1.32
C LEU A 278 1.42 -16.89 -1.16
N ILE A 279 0.16 -16.49 -1.37
CA ILE A 279 -1.01 -17.39 -1.37
C ILE A 279 -1.54 -17.41 -2.81
N LEU A 280 -0.82 -18.11 -3.66
CA LEU A 280 -1.02 -18.04 -5.11
C LEU A 280 -2.39 -18.55 -5.53
N VAL A 281 -3.12 -17.72 -6.28
CA VAL A 281 -4.29 -18.22 -7.02
C VAL A 281 -3.86 -19.28 -8.05
N PRO A 282 -4.76 -20.20 -8.42
CA PRO A 282 -4.41 -21.31 -9.32
C PRO A 282 -3.69 -20.88 -10.59
N GLU A 283 -4.11 -19.80 -11.23
CA GLU A 283 -3.55 -19.31 -12.49
C GLU A 283 -2.09 -18.87 -12.34
N LEU A 284 -1.76 -18.15 -11.27
CA LEU A 284 -0.38 -17.73 -10.97
C LEU A 284 0.48 -18.93 -10.62
N ARG A 285 -0.06 -19.85 -9.81
CA ARG A 285 0.64 -21.06 -9.42
C ARG A 285 0.98 -21.92 -10.63
N GLU A 286 -0.02 -22.21 -11.49
CA GLU A 286 0.16 -23.01 -12.69
C GLU A 286 1.17 -22.38 -13.67
N ALA A 287 1.14 -21.06 -13.82
CA ALA A 287 2.09 -20.33 -14.66
C ALA A 287 3.53 -20.48 -14.14
N LEU A 288 3.78 -20.27 -12.84
CA LEU A 288 5.11 -20.37 -12.24
C LEU A 288 5.61 -21.82 -12.24
N GLU A 289 4.77 -22.80 -11.89
CA GLU A 289 5.13 -24.23 -11.96
C GLU A 289 5.42 -24.69 -13.40
N ARG A 290 4.70 -24.17 -14.39
CA ARG A 290 4.99 -24.43 -15.81
C ARG A 290 6.34 -23.87 -16.19
N LYS A 291 6.65 -22.62 -15.86
CA LYS A 291 7.93 -21.97 -16.15
C LYS A 291 9.08 -22.71 -15.46
N GLN A 292 8.92 -23.17 -14.24
CA GLN A 292 9.91 -24.00 -13.55
C GLN A 292 10.17 -25.31 -14.29
N ARG A 293 9.12 -25.99 -14.79
CA ARG A 293 9.28 -27.20 -15.61
C ARG A 293 9.92 -26.95 -17.00
N GLU A 294 9.76 -25.74 -17.53
CA GLU A 294 10.42 -25.30 -18.77
C GLU A 294 11.91 -24.96 -18.57
N GLY A 295 12.41 -24.99 -17.31
CA GLY A 295 13.79 -24.72 -16.97
C GLY A 295 14.07 -23.27 -16.56
N VAL A 296 13.03 -22.44 -16.40
CA VAL A 296 13.16 -21.11 -15.84
C VAL A 296 13.33 -21.22 -14.33
N HIS A 297 14.34 -20.56 -13.75
CA HIS A 297 14.56 -20.56 -12.31
C HIS A 297 13.57 -19.63 -11.61
N VAL A 298 12.64 -20.19 -10.83
CA VAL A 298 11.63 -19.42 -10.12
C VAL A 298 12.01 -19.27 -8.64
N ILE A 299 12.17 -18.01 -8.19
CA ILE A 299 12.50 -17.66 -6.83
C ILE A 299 11.36 -16.81 -6.23
N LEU A 300 10.81 -17.24 -5.12
CA LEU A 300 9.78 -16.53 -4.37
C LEU A 300 10.35 -16.08 -3.03
N VAL A 301 10.33 -14.78 -2.75
CA VAL A 301 10.73 -14.20 -1.46
C VAL A 301 9.48 -13.68 -0.75
N SER A 302 9.12 -14.30 0.35
CA SER A 302 8.00 -13.92 1.22
C SER A 302 8.48 -13.11 2.42
N ALA A 303 7.58 -12.39 3.07
CA ALA A 303 7.80 -12.02 4.47
C ALA A 303 7.97 -13.29 5.33
N SER A 304 8.53 -13.17 6.53
CA SER A 304 8.65 -14.33 7.42
C SER A 304 7.28 -14.86 7.84
N LEU A 305 7.16 -16.17 8.03
CA LEU A 305 5.92 -16.76 8.55
C LEU A 305 5.51 -16.10 9.89
N ALA A 306 6.47 -15.72 10.71
CA ALA A 306 6.21 -15.05 11.98
C ALA A 306 5.54 -13.69 11.78
N SER A 307 6.09 -12.83 10.92
CA SER A 307 5.54 -11.50 10.62
C SER A 307 4.16 -11.58 9.96
N ILE A 308 3.99 -12.47 8.97
CA ILE A 308 2.68 -12.70 8.34
C ILE A 308 1.64 -13.13 9.38
N THR A 309 2.02 -14.03 10.30
CA THR A 309 1.11 -14.56 11.32
C THR A 309 0.77 -13.50 12.36
N GLN A 310 1.72 -12.64 12.73
CA GLN A 310 1.48 -11.54 13.65
C GLN A 310 0.44 -10.57 13.10
N GLU A 311 0.50 -10.28 11.82
CA GLU A 311 -0.47 -9.41 11.15
C GLU A 311 -1.80 -10.13 10.90
N PHE A 312 -1.75 -11.33 10.26
CA PHE A 312 -2.93 -12.12 9.89
C PHE A 312 -2.69 -13.63 10.08
N PRO A 313 -3.06 -14.22 11.23
CA PRO A 313 -2.81 -15.63 11.48
C PRO A 313 -3.38 -16.60 10.43
N ALA A 314 -4.53 -16.26 9.82
CA ALA A 314 -5.13 -17.08 8.76
C ALA A 314 -4.30 -17.05 7.48
N VAL A 315 -3.71 -15.91 7.14
CA VAL A 315 -2.80 -15.73 5.99
C VAL A 315 -1.51 -16.52 6.23
N GLY A 316 -0.92 -16.41 7.45
CA GLY A 316 0.24 -17.21 7.84
C GLY A 316 -0.03 -18.70 7.72
N ARG A 317 -1.22 -19.18 8.11
CA ARG A 317 -1.62 -20.58 7.96
C ARG A 317 -1.73 -20.98 6.48
N ALA A 318 -2.38 -20.17 5.64
CA ALA A 318 -2.53 -20.44 4.22
C ALA A 318 -1.16 -20.53 3.51
N TYR A 319 -0.25 -19.59 3.83
CA TYR A 319 1.12 -19.62 3.33
C TYR A 319 1.86 -20.92 3.74
N ALA A 320 1.79 -21.30 5.02
CA ALA A 320 2.42 -22.52 5.50
C ALA A 320 1.88 -23.79 4.83
N ASP A 321 0.58 -23.82 4.52
CA ASP A 321 -0.07 -24.94 3.80
C ASP A 321 0.38 -25.04 2.35
N ASP A 322 0.76 -23.93 1.70
CA ASP A 322 1.20 -23.90 0.30
C ASP A 322 2.68 -24.27 0.12
N LEU A 323 3.52 -24.06 1.13
CA LEU A 323 4.95 -24.30 1.06
C LEU A 323 5.33 -25.69 0.49
N PRO A 324 4.75 -26.81 0.97
CA PRO A 324 5.13 -28.12 0.45
C PRO A 324 4.90 -28.27 -1.06
N GLY A 325 3.80 -27.73 -1.55
CA GLY A 325 3.46 -27.78 -2.97
C GLY A 325 4.44 -26.99 -3.83
N LEU A 326 4.80 -25.77 -3.41
CA LEU A 326 5.75 -24.91 -4.13
C LEU A 326 7.15 -25.53 -4.17
N VAL A 327 7.65 -26.02 -3.02
CA VAL A 327 8.97 -26.66 -2.93
C VAL A 327 9.01 -27.96 -3.72
N ASN A 328 7.96 -28.80 -3.70
CA ASN A 328 7.87 -30.01 -4.49
C ASN A 328 7.81 -29.75 -6.01
N ALA A 329 7.32 -28.58 -6.42
CA ALA A 329 7.36 -28.15 -7.81
C ALA A 329 8.76 -27.68 -8.27
N GLY A 330 9.74 -27.66 -7.36
CA GLY A 330 11.11 -27.21 -7.61
C GLY A 330 11.30 -25.69 -7.52
N ILE A 331 10.30 -24.96 -7.05
CA ILE A 331 10.38 -23.50 -6.86
C ILE A 331 11.20 -23.21 -5.62
N GLU A 332 12.16 -22.29 -5.75
CA GLU A 332 12.94 -21.80 -4.60
C GLU A 332 12.11 -20.81 -3.79
N VAL A 333 11.73 -21.18 -2.56
CA VAL A 333 11.01 -20.31 -1.64
C VAL A 333 11.95 -19.84 -0.55
N ARG A 334 11.97 -18.54 -0.32
CA ARG A 334 12.80 -17.87 0.68
C ARG A 334 11.93 -17.02 1.59
N GLU A 335 12.32 -16.90 2.84
CA GLU A 335 11.69 -15.97 3.80
C GLU A 335 12.66 -14.87 4.17
N TYR A 336 12.18 -13.65 4.09
CA TYR A 336 12.92 -12.47 4.50
C TYR A 336 13.17 -12.51 6.01
N SER A 337 14.43 -12.31 6.40
CA SER A 337 14.80 -12.21 7.80
C SER A 337 14.55 -10.77 8.26
N ASP A 338 13.54 -10.56 9.06
CA ASP A 338 13.12 -9.24 9.56
C ASP A 338 14.25 -8.55 10.33
N ARG A 339 15.23 -8.03 9.60
CA ARG A 339 16.30 -7.21 10.18
C ARG A 339 15.69 -5.87 10.53
N ASP A 340 16.05 -5.35 11.67
CA ASP A 340 15.58 -4.06 12.19
C ASP A 340 14.06 -4.05 12.49
N ASN A 341 13.48 -5.20 12.82
CA ASN A 341 12.04 -5.39 13.09
C ASN A 341 11.11 -4.89 11.97
N ARG A 342 11.57 -4.92 10.71
CA ARG A 342 10.78 -4.52 9.55
C ARG A 342 10.26 -5.72 8.79
N MET A 343 8.96 -5.83 8.68
CA MET A 343 8.32 -6.79 7.78
C MET A 343 8.58 -6.37 6.33
N MET A 344 8.92 -7.32 5.47
CA MET A 344 9.01 -7.09 4.04
C MET A 344 7.60 -6.92 3.47
N HIS A 345 7.33 -5.75 2.85
CA HIS A 345 6.02 -5.43 2.27
C HIS A 345 6.13 -4.89 0.84
N ALA A 346 7.29 -5.00 0.21
CA ALA A 346 7.48 -4.67 -1.19
C ALA A 346 6.73 -5.64 -2.12
N LYS A 347 6.25 -5.15 -3.25
CA LYS A 347 5.66 -5.92 -4.33
C LYS A 347 6.49 -5.67 -5.58
N LEU A 348 7.44 -6.57 -5.82
CA LEU A 348 8.41 -6.44 -6.90
C LEU A 348 8.58 -7.78 -7.62
N VAL A 349 8.61 -7.74 -8.95
CA VAL A 349 8.95 -8.89 -9.79
C VAL A 349 10.11 -8.52 -10.67
N LEU A 350 11.05 -9.44 -10.83
CA LEU A 350 12.13 -9.35 -11.81
C LEU A 350 12.05 -10.53 -12.76
N ILE A 351 12.13 -10.28 -14.05
CA ILE A 351 12.18 -11.30 -15.12
C ILE A 351 13.47 -11.12 -15.91
N ASP A 352 14.21 -12.21 -16.04
CA ASP A 352 15.43 -12.33 -16.87
C ASP A 352 16.47 -11.21 -16.62
N GLY A 353 16.50 -10.69 -15.38
CA GLY A 353 17.49 -9.72 -14.91
C GLY A 353 17.33 -8.30 -15.47
N HIS A 354 16.27 -7.97 -16.21
CA HIS A 354 16.13 -6.65 -16.84
C HIS A 354 14.70 -6.10 -16.91
N ARG A 355 13.68 -6.92 -16.69
CA ARG A 355 12.28 -6.49 -16.70
C ARG A 355 11.69 -6.54 -15.31
N TYR A 356 11.27 -5.40 -14.81
CA TYR A 356 10.77 -5.22 -13.44
C TYR A 356 9.29 -4.86 -13.43
N TYR A 357 8.56 -5.43 -12.46
CA TYR A 357 7.29 -4.88 -11.99
C TYR A 357 7.47 -4.30 -10.61
N LEU A 358 6.86 -3.14 -10.35
CA LEU A 358 6.74 -2.54 -9.03
C LEU A 358 5.36 -1.90 -8.90
N GLY A 359 4.64 -2.22 -7.81
CA GLY A 359 3.27 -1.73 -7.64
C GLY A 359 2.63 -2.16 -6.34
N SER A 360 1.29 -2.26 -6.37
CA SER A 360 0.48 -2.60 -5.20
C SER A 360 0.09 -4.08 -5.12
N PHE A 361 0.21 -4.85 -6.22
CA PHE A 361 -0.33 -6.21 -6.36
C PHE A 361 0.28 -7.21 -5.39
N ASN A 362 -0.54 -7.75 -4.49
CA ASN A 362 -0.19 -8.91 -3.68
C ASN A 362 -0.44 -10.21 -4.46
N PHE A 363 0.39 -11.23 -4.20
CA PHE A 363 0.20 -12.55 -4.79
C PHE A 363 -0.78 -13.39 -3.96
N ASP A 364 -2.01 -12.86 -3.85
CA ASP A 364 -3.12 -13.45 -3.12
C ASP A 364 -4.45 -13.35 -3.88
N SER A 365 -5.51 -13.94 -3.34
CA SER A 365 -6.83 -13.94 -3.99
C SER A 365 -7.50 -12.56 -3.96
N LEU A 366 -7.22 -11.73 -2.95
CA LEU A 366 -7.81 -10.40 -2.85
C LEU A 366 -7.31 -9.53 -4.00
N SER A 367 -6.00 -9.42 -4.18
CA SER A 367 -5.41 -8.64 -5.27
C SER A 367 -5.75 -9.22 -6.65
N ALA A 368 -5.71 -10.55 -6.78
CA ALA A 368 -5.98 -11.20 -8.07
C ALA A 368 -7.45 -11.04 -8.54
N ARG A 369 -8.43 -10.97 -7.61
CA ARG A 369 -9.84 -11.14 -7.96
C ARG A 369 -10.77 -10.02 -7.49
N LEU A 370 -10.45 -9.35 -6.41
CA LEU A 370 -11.38 -8.47 -5.69
C LEU A 370 -10.88 -7.04 -5.62
N ASN A 371 -9.67 -6.82 -5.13
CA ASN A 371 -9.11 -5.48 -5.01
C ASN A 371 -8.70 -4.93 -6.37
N THR A 372 -8.74 -3.62 -6.50
CA THR A 372 -8.08 -2.94 -7.61
C THR A 372 -6.62 -2.71 -7.28
N GLU A 373 -5.77 -2.84 -8.27
CA GLU A 373 -4.33 -2.76 -8.14
C GLU A 373 -3.73 -1.91 -9.24
N ASN A 374 -2.56 -1.34 -8.99
CA ASN A 374 -1.79 -0.63 -9.98
C ASN A 374 -0.29 -0.90 -9.89
N GLY A 375 0.42 -0.67 -10.97
CA GLY A 375 1.86 -0.88 -11.01
C GLY A 375 2.52 -0.45 -12.31
N LEU A 376 3.83 -0.60 -12.33
CA LEU A 376 4.67 -0.29 -13.49
C LEU A 376 5.50 -1.52 -13.89
N TRP A 377 5.47 -1.84 -15.16
CA TRP A 377 6.50 -2.64 -15.80
C TRP A 377 7.58 -1.71 -16.37
N ILE A 378 8.84 -2.06 -16.11
CA ILE A 378 10.01 -1.27 -16.48
C ILE A 378 11.01 -2.21 -17.15
N ASP A 379 11.31 -1.96 -18.42
CA ASP A 379 12.37 -2.66 -19.11
C ASP A 379 13.65 -1.81 -19.05
N ILE A 380 14.72 -2.35 -18.44
CA ILE A 380 16.01 -1.69 -18.27
C ILE A 380 16.99 -2.22 -19.33
N PRO A 381 17.80 -1.36 -19.98
CA PRO A 381 18.85 -1.79 -20.89
C PRO A 381 19.81 -2.77 -20.19
N LYS A 382 20.12 -3.91 -20.86
CA LYS A 382 20.99 -4.95 -20.28
C LYS A 382 22.40 -4.45 -19.91
N ASP A 383 22.87 -3.40 -20.58
CA ASP A 383 24.17 -2.79 -20.38
C ASP A 383 24.09 -1.50 -19.53
N GLY A 384 22.93 -1.20 -18.94
CA GLY A 384 22.66 0.02 -18.15
C GLY A 384 22.95 -0.13 -16.66
N LEU A 385 23.07 1.02 -15.97
CA LEU A 385 22.98 1.05 -14.52
C LEU A 385 21.59 0.63 -14.08
N ASP A 386 21.52 -0.40 -13.23
CA ASP A 386 20.27 -0.97 -12.75
C ASP A 386 20.12 -0.83 -11.21
N PRO A 387 19.63 0.33 -10.73
CA PRO A 387 19.40 0.51 -9.29
C PRO A 387 18.29 -0.39 -8.72
N LEU A 388 17.40 -0.94 -9.55
CA LEU A 388 16.36 -1.86 -9.09
C LEU A 388 16.95 -3.22 -8.73
N GLN A 389 18.04 -3.62 -9.39
CA GLN A 389 18.76 -4.84 -9.07
C GLN A 389 19.31 -4.81 -7.64
N ASP A 390 19.75 -3.65 -7.15
CA ASP A 390 20.19 -3.49 -5.77
C ASP A 390 19.07 -3.75 -4.77
N SER A 391 17.84 -3.36 -5.10
CA SER A 391 16.66 -3.65 -4.30
C SER A 391 16.35 -5.14 -4.27
N VAL A 392 16.38 -5.83 -5.43
CA VAL A 392 16.19 -7.28 -5.50
C VAL A 392 17.30 -8.00 -4.71
N ALA A 393 18.55 -7.63 -4.97
CA ALA A 393 19.71 -8.21 -4.26
C ALA A 393 19.64 -7.97 -2.75
N TYR A 394 19.11 -6.83 -2.29
CA TYR A 394 18.90 -6.57 -0.88
C TYR A 394 17.95 -7.61 -0.25
N PHE A 395 16.79 -7.85 -0.87
CA PHE A 395 15.82 -8.83 -0.35
C PHE A 395 16.36 -10.26 -0.43
N LEU A 396 17.05 -10.63 -1.49
CA LEU A 396 17.68 -11.94 -1.63
C LEU A 396 18.76 -12.17 -0.58
N ARG A 397 19.66 -11.20 -0.34
CA ARG A 397 20.73 -11.32 0.67
C ARG A 397 20.19 -11.39 2.09
N ASN A 398 19.03 -10.79 2.35
CA ASN A 398 18.39 -10.77 3.68
C ASN A 398 17.26 -11.79 3.80
N SER A 399 17.26 -12.82 2.99
CA SER A 399 16.31 -13.92 3.04
C SER A 399 17.02 -15.27 3.13
N SER A 400 16.33 -16.26 3.69
CA SER A 400 16.83 -17.63 3.83
C SER A 400 15.88 -18.61 3.15
N SER A 401 16.44 -19.63 2.46
CA SER A 401 15.64 -20.70 1.88
C SER A 401 14.86 -21.46 2.95
N VAL A 402 13.64 -21.83 2.65
CA VAL A 402 12.80 -22.69 3.51
C VAL A 402 13.08 -24.20 3.28
N SER A 403 13.88 -24.53 2.27
CA SER A 403 14.26 -25.89 1.89
C SER A 403 15.77 -26.09 1.81
N ASP A 404 16.21 -27.35 1.92
CA ASP A 404 17.61 -27.75 1.71
C ASP A 404 17.96 -27.86 0.22
N ALA A 405 19.20 -28.16 -0.10
CA ALA A 405 19.70 -28.33 -1.47
C ALA A 405 19.04 -29.50 -2.24
N ASN A 406 18.35 -30.40 -1.56
CA ASN A 406 17.62 -31.52 -2.16
C ASN A 406 16.12 -31.20 -2.34
N GLY A 407 15.70 -29.97 -2.11
CA GLY A 407 14.30 -29.54 -2.20
C GLY A 407 13.42 -30.10 -1.09
N ARG A 408 13.98 -30.35 0.13
CA ARG A 408 13.19 -30.78 1.28
C ARG A 408 13.02 -29.61 2.24
N LEU A 409 11.81 -29.41 2.72
CA LEU A 409 11.55 -28.39 3.74
C LEU A 409 12.43 -28.59 4.98
N LEU A 410 13.06 -27.51 5.43
CA LEU A 410 13.94 -27.51 6.62
C LEU A 410 13.18 -27.79 7.92
N ALA A 411 11.88 -27.51 7.93
CA ALA A 411 11.02 -27.76 9.08
C ALA A 411 9.58 -28.09 8.64
N ASP A 412 8.90 -28.88 9.43
CA ASP A 412 7.48 -29.21 9.23
C ASP A 412 6.59 -27.96 9.30
N PRO A 413 5.75 -27.69 8.28
CA PRO A 413 4.90 -26.48 8.23
C PRO A 413 3.95 -26.35 9.42
N ASP A 414 3.38 -27.46 9.91
CA ASP A 414 2.49 -27.43 11.06
C ASP A 414 3.27 -27.09 12.36
N ALA A 415 4.50 -27.56 12.50
CA ALA A 415 5.35 -27.21 13.64
C ALA A 415 5.74 -25.73 13.60
N ARG A 416 6.10 -25.22 12.42
CA ARG A 416 6.39 -23.79 12.20
C ARG A 416 5.19 -22.91 12.51
N CYS A 417 4.00 -23.30 12.02
CA CYS A 417 2.77 -22.57 12.23
C CYS A 417 2.36 -22.56 13.73
N ARG A 418 2.57 -23.67 14.45
CA ARG A 418 2.33 -23.68 15.91
C ARG A 418 3.28 -22.71 16.63
N ALA A 419 4.54 -22.68 16.26
CA ALA A 419 5.52 -21.77 16.83
C ALA A 419 5.23 -20.29 16.53
N ALA A 420 4.70 -19.99 15.34
CA ALA A 420 4.33 -18.64 14.92
C ALA A 420 2.94 -18.19 15.39
N GLY A 421 2.10 -19.06 15.96
CA GLY A 421 0.75 -18.73 16.43
C GLY A 421 -0.37 -18.98 15.41
N CYS A 422 -0.10 -19.56 14.24
CA CYS A 422 -1.12 -19.91 13.23
C CYS A 422 -1.53 -21.41 13.27
N GLY A 423 -1.29 -22.10 14.37
CA GLY A 423 -1.68 -23.50 14.59
C GLY A 423 -3.13 -23.66 15.09
N GLY A 424 -3.53 -24.92 15.33
CA GLY A 424 -4.80 -25.24 15.99
C GLY A 424 -6.03 -24.80 15.21
N ALA A 425 -6.86 -23.93 15.80
CA ALA A 425 -8.13 -23.47 15.23
C ALA A 425 -7.99 -22.75 13.90
N TRP A 426 -6.85 -22.09 13.66
CA TRP A 426 -6.61 -21.35 12.42
C TRP A 426 -6.65 -22.23 11.17
N ARG A 427 -6.34 -23.52 11.31
CA ARG A 427 -6.47 -24.48 10.20
C ARG A 427 -7.91 -24.55 9.67
N TRP A 428 -8.89 -24.55 10.55
CA TRP A 428 -10.31 -24.57 10.18
C TRP A 428 -10.79 -23.24 9.64
N VAL A 429 -10.37 -22.14 10.25
CA VAL A 429 -10.69 -20.78 9.78
C VAL A 429 -10.15 -20.58 8.38
N THR A 430 -8.87 -20.87 8.15
CA THR A 430 -8.24 -20.73 6.83
C THR A 430 -8.93 -21.58 5.77
N MET A 431 -9.30 -22.82 6.08
CA MET A 431 -10.02 -23.69 5.14
C MET A 431 -11.36 -23.08 4.69
N LEU A 432 -12.06 -22.39 5.58
CA LEU A 432 -13.34 -21.75 5.29
C LEU A 432 -13.21 -20.48 4.46
N ILE A 433 -12.14 -19.70 4.69
CA ILE A 433 -11.95 -18.38 4.05
C ILE A 433 -10.88 -18.39 2.96
N ARG A 434 -10.23 -19.53 2.68
CA ARG A 434 -9.09 -19.62 1.74
C ARG A 434 -9.36 -19.02 0.34
N ARG A 435 -10.61 -19.11 -0.11
CA ARG A 435 -10.99 -18.51 -1.41
C ARG A 435 -10.96 -16.98 -1.43
N PHE A 436 -10.87 -16.36 -0.25
CA PHE A 436 -10.78 -14.91 -0.06
C PHE A 436 -9.37 -14.47 0.38
N LEU A 437 -8.49 -15.39 0.72
CA LEU A 437 -7.08 -15.18 0.98
C LEU A 437 -6.31 -15.41 -0.31
#